data_cbacb5af9347678992e06bec3497bdc0
#
_entry.id   cbacb5af9347678992e06bec3497bdc0
#
_cell.length_a   1.000
_cell.length_b   1.000
_cell.length_c   1.000
_cell.angle_alpha   90.00
_cell.angle_beta   90.00
_cell.angle_gamma   90.00
#
_symmetry.space_group_name_H-M   'P 1'
#
loop_
_entity.id
_entity.type
_entity.pdbx_description
1 polymer ?
#
loop_
_entity_poly.entity_id
_entity_poly.type
_entity_poly.pdbx_seq_one_letter_code
_entity_poly.pdbx_strand_id
1 'polypeptide(L)'
;MKSNFDFLNRYWPALAQIGATAETYVYSDPNACIYKLGMFAERLVQEILVFEHIAEPAVDNTHANRIRILKRAGLLPHEIDNTLYVLRKTRNSAVHIGTDSVDEAKTLLSLTYNLAVWFMETYGDWGYIAPEFVMPSEITHEDLESVIAEQERKIEELTKQLAVVKTAASGKTQKERARQSESVSAMMNWNEAQTRCLIDEQLRLSGWEADTQNLRYSKGTRPVKGRNIAISEWPTNSAFYKNGYADYAFFVGEKLVALMDAKKMSEDVASTIDVQVKDYAAHIKPEDIPHTVGNWNGYQVPFLFASNGRAYLEQLRTKSGIWFLDVREQENQPYPIRNWFSPSDLMEKLGQNTAAANQALAAADNSFMTDPNGLNLRDYQIKAVDKATEAIVDGKRTALLAMATGTGKTRTVLGLIYKMLESKRFRRILFLVDRVSLGEQAMDTFKDVKLKELLTLDKIYEIKAIDDNIINLETKVSISTVQGLLKRTILAEEPDLMPGAFDLIIVDEAHRGYILDREMTEEEILYDNQDDYMSKYKQVIEYFDAVKVALTATPAQ
;
A
#
# COMPACT_ATOMS: atom_id res chain seq x y z
N MET A 1 38.25 -11.04 -8.40
CA MET A 1 37.03 -11.37 -9.19
C MET A 1 36.38 -10.09 -9.66
N LYS A 2 35.69 -10.09 -10.79
CA LYS A 2 34.91 -8.93 -11.24
C LYS A 2 33.58 -8.93 -10.50
N SER A 3 33.30 -7.85 -9.74
CA SER A 3 32.05 -7.72 -8.99
C SER A 3 30.91 -7.26 -9.90
N ASN A 4 29.69 -7.69 -9.61
CA ASN A 4 28.49 -7.14 -10.27
C ASN A 4 28.36 -5.63 -10.07
N PHE A 5 28.92 -5.08 -9.01
CA PHE A 5 28.84 -3.64 -8.67
C PHE A 5 29.99 -2.81 -9.25
N ASP A 6 30.93 -3.39 -10.00
CA ASP A 6 32.09 -2.68 -10.55
C ASP A 6 31.74 -1.48 -11.43
N PHE A 7 30.55 -1.47 -12.05
CA PHE A 7 30.08 -0.36 -12.87
C PHE A 7 29.89 0.95 -12.09
N LEU A 8 29.69 0.87 -10.76
CA LEU A 8 29.58 2.04 -9.89
C LEU A 8 30.94 2.73 -9.62
N ASN A 9 32.07 2.03 -9.84
CA ASN A 9 33.40 2.54 -9.49
C ASN A 9 33.72 3.90 -10.13
N ARG A 10 33.16 4.20 -11.31
CA ARG A 10 33.40 5.45 -12.01
C ARG A 10 32.91 6.66 -11.24
N TYR A 11 31.78 6.55 -10.56
CA TYR A 11 31.11 7.66 -9.91
C TYR A 11 31.00 7.49 -8.38
N TRP A 12 30.80 6.26 -7.93
CA TRP A 12 30.56 5.93 -6.52
C TRP A 12 31.40 4.73 -6.06
N PRO A 13 32.72 4.90 -5.94
CA PRO A 13 33.61 3.79 -5.59
C PRO A 13 33.31 3.19 -4.21
N ALA A 14 32.77 3.98 -3.27
CA ALA A 14 32.33 3.45 -1.97
C ALA A 14 31.17 2.47 -2.11
N LEU A 15 30.16 2.79 -2.92
CA LEU A 15 29.04 1.88 -3.19
C LEU A 15 29.51 0.60 -3.90
N ALA A 16 30.38 0.74 -4.91
CA ALA A 16 30.95 -0.41 -5.60
C ALA A 16 31.67 -1.35 -4.62
N GLN A 17 32.46 -0.81 -3.70
CA GLN A 17 33.22 -1.59 -2.74
C GLN A 17 32.31 -2.26 -1.69
N ILE A 18 31.26 -1.57 -1.19
CA ILE A 18 30.29 -2.18 -0.27
C ILE A 18 29.57 -3.34 -0.95
N GLY A 19 29.12 -3.17 -2.21
CA GLY A 19 28.48 -4.23 -2.98
C GLY A 19 29.40 -5.44 -3.22
N ALA A 20 30.65 -5.20 -3.63
CA ALA A 20 31.63 -6.26 -3.82
C ALA A 20 31.93 -7.05 -2.53
N THR A 21 31.98 -6.33 -1.40
CA THR A 21 32.17 -6.98 -0.09
C THR A 21 30.96 -7.82 0.31
N ALA A 22 29.72 -7.35 0.03
CA ALA A 22 28.53 -8.14 0.28
C ALA A 22 28.54 -9.47 -0.54
N GLU A 23 28.98 -9.43 -1.80
CA GLU A 23 29.15 -10.64 -2.64
C GLU A 23 30.08 -11.67 -2.00
N THR A 24 31.14 -11.24 -1.36
CA THR A 24 32.12 -12.12 -0.72
C THR A 24 31.52 -12.89 0.46
N TYR A 25 30.55 -12.28 1.16
CA TYR A 25 29.93 -12.89 2.34
C TYR A 25 28.74 -13.81 2.05
N VAL A 26 28.18 -13.83 0.84
CA VAL A 26 26.89 -14.52 0.54
C VAL A 26 26.83 -15.95 1.08
N TYR A 27 27.91 -16.72 0.94
CA TYR A 27 27.94 -18.13 1.34
C TYR A 27 28.62 -18.36 2.69
N SER A 28 29.63 -17.54 3.02
CA SER A 28 30.44 -17.73 4.22
C SER A 28 29.80 -17.14 5.46
N ASP A 29 29.13 -16.00 5.33
CA ASP A 29 28.42 -15.28 6.39
C ASP A 29 27.21 -14.51 5.82
N PRO A 30 26.06 -15.18 5.61
CA PRO A 30 24.87 -14.54 5.07
C PRO A 30 24.41 -13.32 5.88
N ASN A 31 24.63 -13.34 7.20
CA ASN A 31 24.29 -12.24 8.09
C ASN A 31 25.15 -10.97 7.80
N ALA A 32 26.45 -11.17 7.64
CA ALA A 32 27.35 -10.08 7.24
C ALA A 32 27.02 -9.55 5.83
N CYS A 33 26.66 -10.44 4.89
CA CYS A 33 26.17 -10.04 3.57
C CYS A 33 24.97 -9.08 3.70
N ILE A 34 23.92 -9.50 4.40
CA ILE A 34 22.71 -8.71 4.60
C ILE A 34 23.02 -7.37 5.26
N TYR A 35 23.89 -7.37 6.27
CA TYR A 35 24.34 -6.13 6.91
C TYR A 35 25.00 -5.16 5.91
N LYS A 36 25.91 -5.66 5.03
CA LYS A 36 26.56 -4.85 4.00
C LYS A 36 25.57 -4.32 2.96
N LEU A 37 24.56 -5.11 2.58
CA LEU A 37 23.49 -4.65 1.66
C LEU A 37 22.66 -3.53 2.28
N GLY A 38 22.37 -3.59 3.57
CA GLY A 38 21.73 -2.49 4.29
C GLY A 38 22.61 -1.23 4.34
N MET A 39 23.93 -1.38 4.54
CA MET A 39 24.89 -0.26 4.43
C MET A 39 24.91 0.35 3.03
N PHE A 40 24.85 -0.49 1.98
CA PHE A 40 24.76 -0.04 0.59
C PHE A 40 23.54 0.85 0.39
N ALA A 41 22.37 0.40 0.83
CA ALA A 41 21.11 1.14 0.72
C ALA A 41 21.18 2.48 1.46
N GLU A 42 21.73 2.49 2.68
CA GLU A 42 21.90 3.73 3.46
C GLU A 42 22.84 4.71 2.76
N ARG A 43 23.97 4.24 2.25
CA ARG A 43 24.92 5.07 1.52
C ARG A 43 24.31 5.62 0.23
N LEU A 44 23.58 4.81 -0.52
CA LEU A 44 22.91 5.23 -1.75
C LEU A 44 21.92 6.39 -1.49
N VAL A 45 21.13 6.30 -0.43
CA VAL A 45 20.20 7.37 -0.03
C VAL A 45 20.97 8.66 0.33
N GLN A 46 22.11 8.59 1.00
CA GLN A 46 22.96 9.74 1.29
C GLN A 46 23.51 10.39 0.00
N GLU A 47 23.96 9.58 -0.97
CA GLU A 47 24.42 10.08 -2.27
C GLU A 47 23.30 10.81 -3.02
N ILE A 48 22.04 10.33 -2.95
CA ILE A 48 20.88 11.01 -3.54
C ILE A 48 20.65 12.37 -2.88
N LEU A 49 20.66 12.44 -1.53
CA LEU A 49 20.47 13.71 -0.81
C LEU A 49 21.51 14.75 -1.23
N VAL A 50 22.78 14.33 -1.30
CA VAL A 50 23.88 15.21 -1.72
C VAL A 50 23.71 15.65 -3.17
N PHE A 51 23.33 14.73 -4.06
CA PHE A 51 23.14 15.01 -5.48
C PHE A 51 21.98 15.99 -5.73
N GLU A 52 20.90 15.86 -4.98
CA GLU A 52 19.71 16.72 -5.06
C GLU A 52 19.83 18.00 -4.22
N HIS A 53 20.99 18.24 -3.58
CA HIS A 53 21.22 19.39 -2.70
C HIS A 53 20.21 19.49 -1.55
N ILE A 54 19.73 18.36 -1.06
CA ILE A 54 18.83 18.27 0.10
C ILE A 54 19.68 18.15 1.36
N ALA A 55 19.46 19.06 2.31
CA ALA A 55 20.21 19.06 3.56
C ALA A 55 19.88 17.83 4.42
N GLU A 56 20.90 17.23 5.04
CA GLU A 56 20.71 16.20 6.06
C GLU A 56 19.85 16.74 7.22
N PRO A 57 18.90 15.96 7.74
CA PRO A 57 18.06 16.39 8.84
C PRO A 57 18.89 16.61 10.11
N ALA A 58 18.78 17.79 10.73
CA ALA A 58 19.60 18.17 11.88
C ALA A 58 19.24 17.44 13.19
N VAL A 59 18.00 16.97 13.34
CA VAL A 59 17.47 16.39 14.61
C VAL A 59 17.31 14.87 14.52
N ASP A 60 16.92 14.34 13.36
CA ASP A 60 16.70 12.91 13.13
C ASP A 60 17.38 12.52 11.84
N ASN A 61 18.64 12.10 11.93
CA ASN A 61 19.46 11.66 10.80
C ASN A 61 19.41 10.15 10.55
N THR A 62 18.34 9.49 10.96
CA THR A 62 18.13 8.07 10.71
C THR A 62 17.93 7.78 9.22
N HIS A 63 18.30 6.57 8.80
CA HIS A 63 18.08 6.12 7.43
C HIS A 63 16.60 6.20 7.02
N ALA A 64 15.69 5.84 7.92
CA ALA A 64 14.25 5.96 7.72
C ALA A 64 13.80 7.39 7.42
N ASN A 65 14.30 8.37 8.16
CA ASN A 65 13.95 9.77 7.92
C ASN A 65 14.51 10.32 6.60
N ARG A 66 15.71 9.90 6.22
CA ARG A 66 16.29 10.26 4.90
C ARG A 66 15.41 9.73 3.76
N ILE A 67 14.98 8.47 3.83
CA ILE A 67 14.04 7.88 2.84
C ILE A 67 12.74 8.69 2.79
N ARG A 68 12.17 9.03 3.96
CA ARG A 68 10.93 9.83 4.05
C ARG A 68 11.05 11.21 3.39
N ILE A 69 12.20 11.86 3.54
CA ILE A 69 12.49 13.16 2.89
C ILE A 69 12.50 13.01 1.37
N LEU A 70 13.21 12.01 0.84
CA LEU A 70 13.27 11.75 -0.60
C LEU A 70 11.90 11.36 -1.17
N LYS A 71 11.13 10.58 -0.42
CA LYS A 71 9.75 10.20 -0.79
C LYS A 71 8.83 11.42 -0.87
N ARG A 72 8.93 12.34 0.09
CA ARG A 72 8.19 13.62 0.07
C ARG A 72 8.57 14.51 -1.11
N ALA A 73 9.84 14.50 -1.49
CA ALA A 73 10.34 15.22 -2.65
C ALA A 73 9.98 14.54 -4.00
N GLY A 74 9.24 13.42 -3.99
CA GLY A 74 8.85 12.70 -5.21
C GLY A 74 10.01 12.07 -5.96
N LEU A 75 11.13 11.77 -5.28
CA LEU A 75 12.36 11.26 -5.89
C LEU A 75 12.46 9.73 -5.85
N LEU A 76 11.64 9.06 -5.04
CA LEU A 76 11.64 7.61 -4.90
C LEU A 76 10.35 7.02 -5.48
N PRO A 77 10.42 6.29 -6.60
CA PRO A 77 9.35 5.43 -7.06
C PRO A 77 8.97 4.39 -6.01
N HIS A 78 7.73 3.92 -6.06
CA HIS A 78 7.20 2.99 -5.07
C HIS A 78 8.02 1.70 -4.95
N GLU A 79 8.49 1.13 -6.06
CA GLU A 79 9.30 -0.09 -6.09
C GLU A 79 10.66 0.11 -5.41
N ILE A 80 11.23 1.31 -5.57
CA ILE A 80 12.51 1.67 -4.96
C ILE A 80 12.33 1.92 -3.45
N ASP A 81 11.25 2.62 -3.06
CA ASP A 81 10.88 2.81 -1.66
C ASP A 81 10.71 1.44 -0.94
N ASN A 82 9.96 0.52 -1.54
CA ASN A 82 9.81 -0.84 -1.01
C ASN A 82 11.14 -1.59 -0.91
N THR A 83 12.01 -1.49 -1.91
CA THR A 83 13.33 -2.13 -1.89
C THR A 83 14.19 -1.60 -0.75
N LEU A 84 14.25 -0.27 -0.60
CA LEU A 84 14.97 0.37 0.49
C LEU A 84 14.41 -0.02 1.86
N TYR A 85 13.09 -0.12 1.96
CA TYR A 85 12.42 -0.57 3.18
C TYR A 85 12.81 -2.02 3.55
N VAL A 86 12.74 -2.95 2.58
CA VAL A 86 13.15 -4.35 2.77
C VAL A 86 14.61 -4.42 3.26
N LEU A 87 15.54 -3.79 2.54
CA LEU A 87 16.96 -3.82 2.89
C LEU A 87 17.24 -3.25 4.30
N ARG A 88 16.53 -2.19 4.69
CA ARG A 88 16.65 -1.59 6.02
C ARG A 88 16.11 -2.50 7.12
N LYS A 89 14.92 -3.06 6.94
CA LYS A 89 14.28 -3.95 7.94
C LYS A 89 15.05 -5.25 8.09
N THR A 90 15.47 -5.85 7.00
CA THR A 90 16.25 -7.11 7.05
C THR A 90 17.62 -6.88 7.72
N ARG A 91 18.30 -5.76 7.43
CA ARG A 91 19.51 -5.38 8.16
C ARG A 91 19.29 -5.30 9.66
N ASN A 92 18.21 -4.65 10.10
CA ASN A 92 17.91 -4.53 11.53
C ASN A 92 17.64 -5.90 12.17
N SER A 93 16.90 -6.78 11.49
CA SER A 93 16.67 -8.17 11.95
C SER A 93 17.97 -8.97 12.02
N ALA A 94 18.84 -8.85 11.02
CA ALA A 94 20.15 -9.50 10.97
C ALA A 94 21.04 -9.12 12.18
N VAL A 95 20.99 -7.86 12.62
CA VAL A 95 21.74 -7.37 13.79
C VAL A 95 21.21 -7.92 15.11
N HIS A 96 19.89 -8.13 15.21
CA HIS A 96 19.25 -8.47 16.50
C HIS A 96 18.95 -9.96 16.69
N ILE A 97 18.69 -10.69 15.60
CA ILE A 97 18.20 -12.09 15.67
C ILE A 97 19.20 -13.06 15.01
N GLY A 98 20.00 -12.58 14.06
CA GLY A 98 20.85 -13.37 13.19
C GLY A 98 20.06 -14.18 12.17
N THR A 99 20.39 -14.08 10.89
CA THR A 99 19.81 -14.91 9.83
C THR A 99 20.91 -15.67 9.13
N ASP A 100 20.85 -17.00 9.13
CA ASP A 100 21.82 -17.86 8.44
C ASP A 100 21.32 -18.31 7.07
N SER A 101 20.31 -17.62 6.50
CA SER A 101 19.71 -18.00 5.22
C SER A 101 20.52 -17.49 4.03
N VAL A 102 21.27 -18.39 3.42
CA VAL A 102 21.99 -18.13 2.15
C VAL A 102 21.03 -17.72 1.04
N ASP A 103 19.84 -18.31 0.97
CA ASP A 103 18.84 -17.99 -0.06
C ASP A 103 18.27 -16.58 0.11
N GLU A 104 18.09 -16.14 1.35
CA GLU A 104 17.69 -14.75 1.65
C GLU A 104 18.80 -13.77 1.24
N ALA A 105 20.06 -14.05 1.61
CA ALA A 105 21.21 -13.23 1.22
C ALA A 105 21.34 -13.11 -0.30
N LYS A 106 21.15 -14.21 -1.05
CA LYS A 106 21.16 -14.21 -2.53
C LYS A 106 20.04 -13.35 -3.11
N THR A 107 18.83 -13.45 -2.55
CA THR A 107 17.67 -12.68 -3.00
C THR A 107 17.91 -11.19 -2.76
N LEU A 108 18.36 -10.82 -1.57
CA LEU A 108 18.66 -9.42 -1.21
C LEU A 108 19.84 -8.85 -2.00
N LEU A 109 20.86 -9.67 -2.31
CA LEU A 109 21.96 -9.27 -3.16
C LEU A 109 21.48 -8.91 -4.57
N SER A 110 20.64 -9.74 -5.16
CA SER A 110 20.07 -9.48 -6.49
C SER A 110 19.13 -8.27 -6.49
N LEU A 111 18.35 -8.07 -5.41
CA LEU A 111 17.55 -6.85 -5.19
C LEU A 111 18.43 -5.60 -5.15
N THR A 112 19.53 -5.66 -4.40
CA THR A 112 20.47 -4.54 -4.27
C THR A 112 21.16 -4.23 -5.59
N TYR A 113 21.44 -5.26 -6.41
CA TYR A 113 21.95 -5.05 -7.77
C TYR A 113 20.95 -4.25 -8.63
N ASN A 114 19.66 -4.61 -8.61
CA ASN A 114 18.64 -3.87 -9.32
C ASN A 114 18.54 -2.41 -8.83
N LEU A 115 18.62 -2.19 -7.51
CA LEU A 115 18.67 -0.85 -6.93
C LEU A 115 19.90 -0.06 -7.43
N ALA A 116 21.05 -0.71 -7.54
CA ALA A 116 22.28 -0.10 -8.06
C ALA A 116 22.17 0.29 -9.54
N VAL A 117 21.51 -0.56 -10.35
CA VAL A 117 21.24 -0.27 -11.77
C VAL A 117 20.30 0.92 -11.90
N TRP A 118 19.19 0.93 -11.16
CA TRP A 118 18.27 2.07 -11.10
C TRP A 118 19.00 3.37 -10.76
N PHE A 119 19.88 3.32 -9.75
CA PHE A 119 20.66 4.47 -9.31
C PHE A 119 21.61 4.98 -10.41
N MET A 120 22.28 4.07 -11.11
CA MET A 120 23.14 4.43 -12.24
C MET A 120 22.35 5.07 -13.39
N GLU A 121 21.20 4.51 -13.77
CA GLU A 121 20.38 5.02 -14.86
C GLU A 121 19.63 6.33 -14.53
N THR A 122 19.47 6.63 -13.23
CA THR A 122 18.79 7.85 -12.77
C THR A 122 19.79 8.98 -12.50
N TYR A 123 20.86 8.70 -11.77
CA TYR A 123 21.80 9.68 -11.25
C TYR A 123 23.17 9.64 -11.93
N GLY A 124 23.48 8.58 -12.65
CA GLY A 124 24.71 8.40 -13.42
C GLY A 124 24.54 8.71 -14.90
N ASP A 125 24.59 7.69 -15.70
CA ASP A 125 24.51 7.76 -17.17
C ASP A 125 23.12 7.34 -17.64
N TRP A 126 22.34 8.25 -18.18
CA TRP A 126 21.02 7.96 -18.75
C TRP A 126 21.14 7.07 -19.98
N GLY A 127 20.36 5.98 -19.99
CA GLY A 127 20.46 4.95 -21.02
C GLY A 127 21.63 3.97 -20.81
N TYR A 128 22.18 3.91 -19.59
CA TYR A 128 23.13 2.87 -19.22
C TYR A 128 22.52 1.49 -19.39
N ILE A 129 23.26 0.58 -20.04
CA ILE A 129 22.84 -0.82 -20.17
C ILE A 129 23.66 -1.64 -19.18
N ALA A 130 23.01 -2.06 -18.12
CA ALA A 130 23.65 -2.87 -17.09
C ALA A 130 23.97 -4.28 -17.61
N PRO A 131 25.11 -4.88 -17.20
CA PRO A 131 25.37 -6.31 -17.41
C PRO A 131 24.27 -7.16 -16.76
N GLU A 132 24.11 -8.39 -17.21
CA GLU A 132 23.24 -9.34 -16.51
C GLU A 132 23.87 -9.68 -15.15
N PHE A 133 23.02 -9.74 -14.10
CA PHE A 133 23.47 -10.14 -12.77
C PHE A 133 23.95 -11.59 -12.76
N VAL A 134 25.15 -11.81 -12.27
CA VAL A 134 25.73 -13.15 -12.12
C VAL A 134 25.87 -13.47 -10.63
N MET A 135 25.23 -14.54 -10.20
CA MET A 135 25.35 -14.98 -8.81
C MET A 135 26.82 -15.29 -8.48
N PRO A 136 27.41 -14.72 -7.42
CA PRO A 136 28.78 -15.02 -7.01
C PRO A 136 28.97 -16.53 -6.77
N SER A 137 30.15 -17.03 -7.08
CA SER A 137 30.54 -18.41 -6.72
C SER A 137 31.05 -18.47 -5.28
N GLU A 138 30.90 -19.62 -4.66
CA GLU A 138 31.47 -19.89 -3.33
C GLU A 138 33.01 -19.78 -3.36
N ILE A 139 33.58 -18.99 -2.44
CA ILE A 139 35.03 -18.78 -2.32
C ILE A 139 35.58 -19.77 -1.28
N THR A 140 36.71 -20.41 -1.56
CA THR A 140 37.37 -21.30 -0.63
C THR A 140 37.97 -20.58 0.58
N HIS A 141 37.92 -21.20 1.76
CA HIS A 141 38.24 -20.61 3.06
C HIS A 141 39.64 -19.98 3.19
N GLU A 142 40.66 -20.45 2.43
CA GLU A 142 42.06 -20.01 2.59
C GLU A 142 42.32 -18.56 2.09
N ASP A 143 41.52 -18.07 1.14
CA ASP A 143 41.68 -16.72 0.58
C ASP A 143 40.72 -15.69 1.20
N LEU A 144 39.71 -16.13 1.96
CA LEU A 144 38.56 -15.33 2.37
C LEU A 144 38.92 -14.20 3.38
N GLU A 145 39.70 -14.55 4.43
CA GLU A 145 40.01 -13.57 5.52
C GLU A 145 40.87 -12.42 5.01
N SER A 146 41.83 -12.67 4.14
CA SER A 146 42.70 -11.65 3.59
C SER A 146 41.95 -10.69 2.65
N VAL A 147 41.04 -11.23 1.82
CA VAL A 147 40.20 -10.45 0.89
C VAL A 147 39.22 -9.56 1.67
N ILE A 148 38.59 -10.09 2.71
CA ILE A 148 37.65 -9.36 3.56
C ILE A 148 38.34 -8.20 4.27
N ALA A 149 39.50 -8.45 4.92
CA ALA A 149 40.22 -7.40 5.66
C ALA A 149 40.66 -6.25 4.75
N GLU A 150 41.08 -6.54 3.53
CA GLU A 150 41.46 -5.51 2.56
C GLU A 150 40.24 -4.72 2.08
N GLN A 151 39.11 -5.40 1.81
CA GLN A 151 37.86 -4.76 1.37
C GLN A 151 37.27 -3.86 2.46
N GLU A 152 37.28 -4.27 3.72
CA GLU A 152 36.78 -3.47 4.84
C GLU A 152 37.60 -2.20 5.06
N ARG A 153 38.90 -2.30 5.02
CA ARG A 153 39.79 -1.13 5.10
C ARG A 153 39.50 -0.13 3.97
N LYS A 154 39.26 -0.62 2.76
CA LYS A 154 38.97 0.22 1.60
C LYS A 154 37.59 0.90 1.71
N ILE A 155 36.58 0.21 2.27
CA ILE A 155 35.27 0.80 2.58
C ILE A 155 35.45 1.97 3.55
N GLU A 156 36.20 1.80 4.64
CA GLU A 156 36.40 2.83 5.66
C GLU A 156 37.08 4.08 5.07
N GLU A 157 38.08 3.88 4.20
CA GLU A 157 38.77 4.97 3.51
C GLU A 157 37.85 5.74 2.55
N LEU A 158 37.07 5.02 1.72
CA LEU A 158 36.16 5.60 0.71
C LEU A 158 34.92 6.23 1.34
N THR A 159 34.43 5.71 2.45
CA THR A 159 33.20 6.20 3.09
C THR A 159 33.34 7.64 3.64
N LYS A 160 34.55 8.09 3.91
CA LYS A 160 34.84 9.47 4.36
C LYS A 160 34.67 10.53 3.25
N GLN A 161 34.50 10.12 2.00
CA GLN A 161 34.39 11.02 0.85
C GLN A 161 32.96 10.97 0.24
N LEU A 162 32.09 11.85 0.72
CA LEU A 162 30.86 12.21 -0.01
C LEU A 162 31.20 13.36 -0.95
N ALA A 163 31.32 13.08 -2.24
CA ALA A 163 31.59 14.11 -3.24
C ALA A 163 30.49 14.15 -4.27
N VAL A 164 30.02 15.35 -4.61
CA VAL A 164 29.14 15.54 -5.76
C VAL A 164 29.91 15.22 -7.03
N VAL A 165 29.61 14.08 -7.64
CA VAL A 165 30.28 13.65 -8.86
C VAL A 165 29.50 14.21 -10.06
N LYS A 166 30.20 14.79 -11.04
CA LYS A 166 29.57 15.22 -12.29
C LYS A 166 29.20 13.98 -13.14
N THR A 167 27.91 13.77 -13.32
CA THR A 167 27.33 12.71 -14.15
C THR A 167 26.50 13.31 -15.28
N ALA A 168 25.99 12.46 -16.19
CA ALA A 168 25.06 12.90 -17.24
C ALA A 168 23.76 13.51 -16.68
N ALA A 169 23.34 13.07 -15.47
CA ALA A 169 22.18 13.61 -14.78
C ALA A 169 22.43 14.99 -14.14
N SER A 170 23.70 15.43 -13.96
CA SER A 170 24.02 16.71 -13.31
C SER A 170 23.52 17.94 -14.09
N GLY A 171 23.33 17.82 -15.40
CA GLY A 171 22.77 18.88 -16.26
C GLY A 171 21.24 18.90 -16.31
N LYS A 172 20.56 18.05 -15.57
CA LYS A 172 19.11 17.89 -15.60
C LYS A 172 18.45 18.52 -14.38
N THR A 173 17.20 18.91 -14.52
CA THR A 173 16.37 19.40 -13.41
C THR A 173 15.94 18.25 -12.50
N GLN A 174 15.63 18.54 -11.24
CA GLN A 174 15.04 17.55 -10.30
C GLN A 174 13.80 16.88 -10.87
N LYS A 175 12.91 17.63 -11.54
CA LYS A 175 11.71 17.10 -12.18
C LYS A 175 12.02 16.13 -13.33
N GLU A 176 13.05 16.39 -14.12
CA GLU A 176 13.50 15.47 -15.18
C GLU A 176 14.08 14.20 -14.57
N ARG A 177 14.87 14.30 -13.50
CA ARG A 177 15.40 13.12 -12.78
C ARG A 177 14.30 12.30 -12.13
N ALA A 178 13.30 12.93 -11.50
CA ALA A 178 12.14 12.23 -10.95
C ALA A 178 11.38 11.44 -12.04
N ARG A 179 11.18 12.03 -13.22
CA ARG A 179 10.55 11.33 -14.36
C ARG A 179 11.42 10.17 -14.88
N GLN A 180 12.72 10.36 -14.95
CA GLN A 180 13.65 9.30 -15.32
C GLN A 180 13.62 8.16 -14.30
N SER A 181 13.65 8.48 -13.02
CA SER A 181 13.53 7.55 -11.90
C SER A 181 12.29 6.66 -12.02
N GLU A 182 11.12 7.26 -12.25
CA GLU A 182 9.85 6.55 -12.49
C GLU A 182 9.92 5.67 -13.75
N SER A 183 10.48 6.19 -14.84
CA SER A 183 10.58 5.46 -16.11
C SER A 183 11.49 4.23 -15.96
N VAL A 184 12.64 4.37 -15.33
CA VAL A 184 13.59 3.27 -15.09
C VAL A 184 12.98 2.23 -14.15
N SER A 185 12.39 2.67 -13.04
CA SER A 185 11.71 1.78 -12.08
C SER A 185 10.60 0.96 -12.76
N ALA A 186 9.81 1.60 -13.62
CA ALA A 186 8.74 0.92 -14.37
C ALA A 186 9.25 -0.14 -15.35
N MET A 187 10.48 -0.01 -15.85
CA MET A 187 11.12 -0.97 -16.77
C MET A 187 11.90 -2.08 -16.05
N MET A 188 12.13 -1.98 -14.76
CA MET A 188 12.85 -2.99 -13.99
C MET A 188 12.15 -4.34 -14.08
N ASN A 189 12.91 -5.38 -14.35
CA ASN A 189 12.41 -6.75 -14.41
C ASN A 189 12.87 -7.52 -13.18
N TRP A 190 11.95 -7.74 -12.26
CA TRP A 190 12.19 -8.47 -11.02
C TRP A 190 11.87 -9.95 -11.23
N ASN A 191 12.75 -10.82 -10.74
CA ASN A 191 12.47 -12.25 -10.77
C ASN A 191 11.42 -12.62 -9.69
N GLU A 192 10.95 -13.85 -9.73
CA GLU A 192 9.89 -14.32 -8.83
C GLU A 192 10.30 -14.27 -7.35
N ALA A 193 11.54 -14.63 -7.01
CA ALA A 193 12.03 -14.59 -5.63
C ALA A 193 12.08 -13.15 -5.09
N GLN A 194 12.56 -12.20 -5.90
CA GLN A 194 12.57 -10.78 -5.58
C GLN A 194 11.14 -10.24 -5.38
N THR A 195 10.23 -10.61 -6.29
CA THR A 195 8.81 -10.22 -6.20
C THR A 195 8.18 -10.75 -4.92
N ARG A 196 8.39 -12.03 -4.58
CA ARG A 196 7.88 -12.62 -3.33
C ARG A 196 8.45 -11.96 -2.08
N CYS A 197 9.74 -11.60 -2.08
CA CYS A 197 10.37 -10.88 -0.97
C CYS A 197 9.69 -9.52 -0.72
N LEU A 198 9.37 -8.77 -1.79
CA LEU A 198 8.64 -7.50 -1.68
C LEU A 198 7.20 -7.71 -1.20
N ILE A 199 6.51 -8.73 -1.70
CA ILE A 199 5.14 -9.08 -1.28
C ILE A 199 5.12 -9.48 0.19
N ASP A 200 6.07 -10.28 0.66
CA ASP A 200 6.19 -10.67 2.07
C ASP A 200 6.26 -9.44 2.97
N GLU A 201 7.05 -8.43 2.59
CA GLU A 201 7.17 -7.21 3.40
C GLU A 201 5.90 -6.37 3.37
N GLN A 202 5.27 -6.23 2.20
CA GLN A 202 3.98 -5.54 2.08
C GLN A 202 2.89 -6.21 2.94
N LEU A 203 2.87 -7.54 2.98
CA LEU A 203 1.94 -8.31 3.80
C LEU A 203 2.23 -8.11 5.29
N ARG A 204 3.50 -8.10 5.71
CA ARG A 204 3.89 -7.82 7.10
C ARG A 204 3.44 -6.43 7.55
N LEU A 205 3.61 -5.42 6.70
CA LEU A 205 3.09 -4.06 6.95
C LEU A 205 1.57 -4.00 7.10
N SER A 206 0.87 -4.94 6.49
CA SER A 206 -0.60 -5.05 6.58
C SER A 206 -1.08 -5.97 7.70
N GLY A 207 -0.17 -6.41 8.59
CA GLY A 207 -0.50 -7.20 9.79
C GLY A 207 -0.53 -8.72 9.58
N TRP A 208 -0.02 -9.22 8.45
CA TRP A 208 0.15 -10.65 8.20
C TRP A 208 1.52 -11.13 8.64
N GLU A 209 1.60 -12.34 9.14
CA GLU A 209 2.87 -13.06 9.25
C GLU A 209 3.17 -13.68 7.88
N ALA A 210 4.13 -13.14 7.15
CA ALA A 210 4.52 -13.57 5.80
C ALA A 210 6.03 -13.76 5.72
N ASP A 211 6.44 -14.91 5.22
CA ASP A 211 7.84 -15.27 4.95
C ASP A 211 7.85 -16.45 3.99
N THR A 212 8.01 -16.19 2.72
CA THR A 212 7.96 -17.23 1.67
C THR A 212 9.00 -18.33 1.88
N GLN A 213 10.09 -18.04 2.58
CA GLN A 213 11.14 -19.04 2.82
C GLN A 213 10.84 -19.90 4.05
N ASN A 214 10.36 -19.32 5.14
CA ASN A 214 10.19 -20.03 6.41
C ASN A 214 8.76 -20.47 6.69
N LEU A 215 7.76 -19.67 6.29
CA LEU A 215 6.34 -19.97 6.46
C LEU A 215 5.77 -20.69 5.22
N ARG A 216 6.32 -21.86 4.93
CA ARG A 216 6.03 -22.68 3.75
C ARG A 216 5.35 -23.99 4.12
N TYR A 217 4.35 -24.41 3.32
CA TYR A 217 3.66 -25.68 3.55
C TYR A 217 4.62 -26.88 3.56
N SER A 218 5.59 -26.90 2.64
CA SER A 218 6.58 -27.97 2.53
C SER A 218 7.54 -28.06 3.73
N LYS A 219 7.71 -26.96 4.49
CA LYS A 219 8.47 -26.92 5.75
C LYS A 219 7.63 -27.27 7.00
N GLY A 220 6.40 -27.75 6.79
CA GLY A 220 5.51 -28.15 7.88
C GLY A 220 4.71 -27.01 8.50
N THR A 221 4.76 -25.78 7.95
CA THR A 221 3.92 -24.67 8.44
C THR A 221 2.44 -25.00 8.25
N ARG A 222 1.65 -24.79 9.29
CA ARG A 222 0.20 -25.01 9.31
C ARG A 222 -0.49 -23.85 10.01
N PRO A 223 -1.81 -23.63 9.75
CA PRO A 223 -2.57 -22.58 10.44
C PRO A 223 -2.61 -22.84 11.95
N VAL A 224 -2.54 -21.77 12.74
CA VAL A 224 -2.48 -21.82 14.19
C VAL A 224 -3.45 -20.82 14.79
N LYS A 225 -4.26 -21.25 15.75
CA LYS A 225 -5.20 -20.37 16.46
C LYS A 225 -4.49 -19.15 17.05
N GLY A 226 -5.06 -17.97 16.79
CA GLY A 226 -4.53 -16.69 17.31
C GLY A 226 -3.41 -16.08 16.47
N ARG A 227 -3.00 -16.70 15.36
CA ARG A 227 -2.02 -16.14 14.42
C ARG A 227 -2.68 -15.81 13.08
N ASN A 228 -2.14 -14.81 12.39
CA ASN A 228 -2.61 -14.40 11.07
C ASN A 228 -1.47 -14.63 10.06
N ILE A 229 -1.51 -15.76 9.38
CA ILE A 229 -0.37 -16.26 8.62
C ILE A 229 -0.72 -16.35 7.13
N ALA A 230 0.17 -15.82 6.29
CA ALA A 230 0.21 -16.09 4.86
C ALA A 230 1.18 -17.25 4.62
N ILE A 231 0.65 -18.46 4.44
CA ILE A 231 1.46 -19.68 4.23
C ILE A 231 1.77 -19.85 2.76
N SER A 232 3.05 -19.92 2.41
CA SER A 232 3.47 -20.06 1.02
C SER A 232 3.39 -21.49 0.49
N GLU A 233 3.17 -21.60 -0.83
CA GLU A 233 3.06 -22.85 -1.59
C GLU A 233 2.02 -23.82 -1.01
N TRP A 234 0.81 -23.30 -0.78
CA TRP A 234 -0.30 -24.11 -0.27
C TRP A 234 -0.86 -25.03 -1.35
N PRO A 235 -0.86 -26.37 -1.16
CA PRO A 235 -1.25 -27.32 -2.19
C PRO A 235 -2.77 -27.33 -2.41
N THR A 236 -3.19 -27.43 -3.68
CA THR A 236 -4.58 -27.57 -4.10
C THR A 236 -4.76 -28.80 -4.99
N ASN A 237 -6.00 -29.22 -5.22
CA ASN A 237 -6.36 -30.26 -6.19
C ASN A 237 -6.70 -29.64 -7.55
N SER A 238 -5.90 -28.69 -8.03
CA SER A 238 -6.14 -28.01 -9.30
C SER A 238 -6.51 -28.97 -10.43
N ALA A 239 -7.57 -28.64 -11.18
CA ALA A 239 -7.99 -29.39 -12.34
C ALA A 239 -7.06 -29.18 -13.54
N PHE A 240 -6.41 -28.05 -13.62
CA PHE A 240 -5.60 -27.63 -14.78
C PHE A 240 -4.09 -27.82 -14.56
N TYR A 241 -3.61 -27.79 -13.32
CA TYR A 241 -2.18 -27.80 -12.99
C TYR A 241 -1.82 -29.07 -12.22
N LYS A 242 -0.96 -29.91 -12.81
CA LYS A 242 -0.59 -31.24 -12.31
C LYS A 242 0.01 -31.27 -10.88
N ASN A 243 0.52 -30.14 -10.39
CA ASN A 243 0.99 -29.90 -9.03
C ASN A 243 0.55 -28.50 -8.59
N GLY A 244 -0.78 -28.23 -8.64
CA GLY A 244 -1.32 -26.91 -8.31
C GLY A 244 -1.07 -26.54 -6.85
N TYR A 245 -0.49 -25.40 -6.62
CA TYR A 245 -0.41 -24.77 -5.31
C TYR A 245 -0.65 -23.27 -5.47
N ALA A 246 -1.34 -22.68 -4.50
CA ALA A 246 -1.43 -21.25 -4.37
C ALA A 246 -0.10 -20.71 -3.80
N ASP A 247 0.41 -19.61 -4.35
CA ASP A 247 1.63 -18.99 -3.86
C ASP A 247 1.51 -18.57 -2.40
N TYR A 248 0.32 -18.09 -2.00
CA TYR A 248 -0.01 -17.82 -0.61
C TYR A 248 -1.44 -18.24 -0.28
N ALA A 249 -1.62 -18.84 0.89
CA ALA A 249 -2.90 -19.10 1.53
C ALA A 249 -2.98 -18.29 2.84
N PHE A 250 -4.00 -17.45 2.97
CA PHE A 250 -4.16 -16.52 4.08
C PHE A 250 -5.06 -17.11 5.16
N PHE A 251 -4.50 -17.26 6.35
CA PHE A 251 -5.20 -17.81 7.50
C PHE A 251 -5.36 -16.77 8.61
N VAL A 252 -6.59 -16.56 9.05
CA VAL A 252 -6.89 -15.83 10.28
C VAL A 252 -7.21 -16.87 11.36
N GLY A 253 -6.27 -17.11 12.27
CA GLY A 253 -6.29 -18.29 13.09
C GLY A 253 -6.22 -19.55 12.25
N GLU A 254 -7.26 -20.38 12.32
CA GLU A 254 -7.37 -21.62 11.54
C GLU A 254 -8.30 -21.49 10.31
N LYS A 255 -8.81 -20.28 10.04
CA LYS A 255 -9.75 -20.02 8.93
C LYS A 255 -9.01 -19.59 7.67
N LEU A 256 -9.16 -20.36 6.60
CA LEU A 256 -8.66 -20.00 5.26
C LEU A 256 -9.59 -18.95 4.65
N VAL A 257 -9.13 -17.70 4.60
CA VAL A 257 -9.95 -16.56 4.16
C VAL A 257 -9.61 -16.09 2.76
N ALA A 258 -8.38 -16.30 2.28
CA ALA A 258 -8.00 -15.89 0.94
C ALA A 258 -6.92 -16.79 0.33
N LEU A 259 -6.84 -16.77 -1.01
CA LEU A 259 -5.76 -17.35 -1.80
C LEU A 259 -5.16 -16.29 -2.72
N MET A 260 -3.89 -16.45 -3.04
CA MET A 260 -3.18 -15.54 -3.91
C MET A 260 -2.20 -16.27 -4.81
N ASP A 261 -2.01 -15.71 -6.00
CA ASP A 261 -0.94 -16.07 -6.92
C ASP A 261 -0.04 -14.86 -7.21
N ALA A 262 1.27 -15.05 -7.08
CA ALA A 262 2.28 -14.05 -7.32
C ALA A 262 2.85 -14.19 -8.73
N LYS A 263 2.92 -13.10 -9.47
CA LYS A 263 3.44 -13.07 -10.85
C LYS A 263 4.72 -12.27 -10.95
N LYS A 264 5.52 -12.54 -11.98
CA LYS A 264 6.65 -11.69 -12.33
C LYS A 264 6.14 -10.31 -12.75
N MET A 265 6.94 -9.28 -12.55
CA MET A 265 6.57 -7.90 -12.87
C MET A 265 6.16 -7.66 -14.33
N SER A 266 6.59 -8.51 -15.27
CA SER A 266 6.25 -8.42 -16.68
C SER A 266 4.92 -9.07 -17.07
N GLU A 267 4.32 -9.88 -16.18
CA GLU A 267 3.13 -10.68 -16.49
C GLU A 267 1.83 -9.93 -16.19
N ASP A 268 0.74 -10.37 -16.88
CA ASP A 268 -0.61 -9.87 -16.61
C ASP A 268 -1.13 -10.44 -15.30
N VAL A 269 -1.50 -9.55 -14.39
CA VAL A 269 -1.94 -9.91 -13.03
C VAL A 269 -3.46 -10.13 -12.99
N ALA A 270 -4.22 -9.31 -13.71
CA ALA A 270 -5.68 -9.33 -13.65
C ALA A 270 -6.27 -10.66 -14.13
N SER A 271 -5.77 -11.19 -15.26
CA SER A 271 -6.23 -12.45 -15.85
C SER A 271 -5.91 -13.67 -14.98
N THR A 272 -4.90 -13.57 -14.12
CA THR A 272 -4.50 -14.67 -13.22
C THR A 272 -5.60 -15.05 -12.25
N ILE A 273 -6.35 -14.07 -11.73
CA ILE A 273 -7.47 -14.33 -10.81
C ILE A 273 -8.53 -15.18 -11.49
N ASP A 274 -8.90 -14.82 -12.72
CA ASP A 274 -10.01 -15.46 -13.42
C ASP A 274 -9.73 -16.91 -13.83
N VAL A 275 -8.48 -17.26 -14.05
CA VAL A 275 -8.11 -18.60 -14.51
C VAL A 275 -7.52 -19.42 -13.38
N GLN A 276 -6.47 -18.94 -12.74
CA GLN A 276 -5.62 -19.74 -11.86
C GLN A 276 -6.11 -19.71 -10.41
N VAL A 277 -6.35 -18.52 -9.84
CA VAL A 277 -6.73 -18.41 -8.41
C VAL A 277 -8.16 -18.91 -8.17
N LYS A 278 -9.07 -18.68 -9.12
CA LYS A 278 -10.43 -19.27 -9.08
C LYS A 278 -10.37 -20.80 -9.08
N ASP A 279 -9.51 -21.40 -9.91
CA ASP A 279 -9.33 -22.86 -9.93
C ASP A 279 -8.84 -23.39 -8.58
N TYR A 280 -7.86 -22.71 -7.97
CA TYR A 280 -7.39 -23.10 -6.64
C TYR A 280 -8.49 -23.00 -5.57
N ALA A 281 -9.30 -21.95 -5.60
CA ALA A 281 -10.40 -21.74 -4.64
C ALA A 281 -11.55 -22.76 -4.80
N ALA A 282 -11.72 -23.30 -6.00
CA ALA A 282 -12.70 -24.35 -6.27
C ALA A 282 -12.21 -25.75 -5.90
N HIS A 283 -10.89 -25.96 -5.86
CA HIS A 283 -10.28 -27.28 -5.70
C HIS A 283 -9.39 -27.39 -4.45
N ILE A 284 -9.93 -26.99 -3.30
CA ILE A 284 -9.29 -27.19 -1.99
C ILE A 284 -9.20 -28.70 -1.70
N LYS A 285 -8.09 -29.14 -1.12
CA LYS A 285 -7.93 -30.55 -0.76
C LYS A 285 -8.90 -30.97 0.34
N PRO A 286 -9.37 -32.23 0.34
CA PRO A 286 -10.31 -32.73 1.36
C PRO A 286 -9.82 -32.54 2.79
N GLU A 287 -8.53 -32.70 3.06
CA GLU A 287 -7.90 -32.51 4.37
C GLU A 287 -7.96 -31.04 4.84
N ASP A 288 -8.07 -30.07 3.92
CA ASP A 288 -8.06 -28.64 4.22
C ASP A 288 -9.47 -28.04 4.29
N ILE A 289 -10.51 -28.78 3.92
CA ILE A 289 -11.92 -28.35 4.01
C ILE A 289 -12.30 -27.87 5.42
N PRO A 290 -11.84 -28.47 6.52
CA PRO A 290 -12.13 -27.97 7.86
C PRO A 290 -11.68 -26.53 8.12
N HIS A 291 -10.74 -26.02 7.36
CA HIS A 291 -10.26 -24.65 7.43
C HIS A 291 -11.09 -23.66 6.60
N THR A 292 -11.90 -24.15 5.65
CA THR A 292 -12.71 -23.27 4.80
C THR A 292 -13.84 -22.62 5.60
N VAL A 293 -14.28 -21.43 5.18
CA VAL A 293 -15.24 -20.61 5.91
C VAL A 293 -16.62 -20.55 5.26
N GLY A 294 -16.80 -21.25 4.14
CA GLY A 294 -18.07 -21.34 3.41
C GLY A 294 -17.89 -21.94 2.02
N ASN A 295 -18.96 -21.88 1.23
CA ASN A 295 -18.95 -22.24 -0.20
C ASN A 295 -19.85 -21.26 -0.96
N TRP A 296 -19.32 -20.66 -2.01
CA TRP A 296 -19.97 -19.66 -2.83
C TRP A 296 -19.83 -20.06 -4.32
N ASN A 297 -20.88 -20.53 -4.93
CA ASN A 297 -20.90 -20.90 -6.36
C ASN A 297 -19.79 -21.91 -6.74
N GLY A 298 -19.43 -22.83 -5.81
CA GLY A 298 -18.36 -23.81 -6.00
C GLY A 298 -16.99 -23.38 -5.49
N TYR A 299 -16.81 -22.12 -5.14
CA TYR A 299 -15.58 -21.62 -4.51
C TYR A 299 -15.64 -21.82 -2.99
N GLN A 300 -14.60 -22.41 -2.41
CA GLN A 300 -14.50 -22.71 -0.98
C GLN A 300 -13.72 -21.63 -0.19
N VAL A 301 -13.15 -20.69 -0.89
CA VAL A 301 -12.40 -19.56 -0.33
C VAL A 301 -12.96 -18.25 -0.87
N PRO A 302 -13.36 -17.30 0.02
CA PRO A 302 -14.15 -16.13 -0.38
C PRO A 302 -13.37 -15.05 -1.11
N PHE A 303 -12.08 -14.88 -0.79
CA PHE A 303 -11.29 -13.76 -1.29
C PHE A 303 -10.10 -14.24 -2.12
N LEU A 304 -9.93 -13.64 -3.28
CA LEU A 304 -8.87 -14.01 -4.21
C LEU A 304 -8.01 -12.80 -4.50
N PHE A 305 -6.69 -13.01 -4.54
CA PHE A 305 -5.72 -12.00 -4.88
C PHE A 305 -4.78 -12.46 -5.99
N ALA A 306 -4.29 -11.48 -6.75
CA ALA A 306 -3.10 -11.64 -7.58
C ALA A 306 -2.27 -10.36 -7.51
N SER A 307 -0.96 -10.50 -7.53
CA SER A 307 -0.05 -9.34 -7.53
C SER A 307 1.30 -9.72 -8.14
N ASN A 308 1.99 -8.70 -8.64
CA ASN A 308 3.40 -8.81 -9.02
C ASN A 308 4.30 -7.89 -8.17
N GLY A 309 3.84 -7.50 -6.98
CA GLY A 309 4.57 -6.63 -6.05
C GLY A 309 4.68 -5.17 -6.49
N ARG A 310 4.27 -4.82 -7.73
CA ARG A 310 4.30 -3.46 -8.25
C ARG A 310 3.09 -2.67 -7.74
N ALA A 311 3.27 -1.38 -7.46
CA ALA A 311 2.15 -0.48 -7.22
C ALA A 311 1.25 -0.38 -8.46
N TYR A 312 -0.04 -0.11 -8.27
CA TYR A 312 -0.95 0.09 -9.39
C TYR A 312 -0.60 1.34 -10.19
N LEU A 313 -0.40 1.15 -11.48
CA LEU A 313 -0.14 2.20 -12.47
C LEU A 313 -1.23 2.13 -13.56
N GLU A 314 -1.95 3.24 -13.77
CA GLU A 314 -3.02 3.30 -14.77
C GLU A 314 -2.52 2.96 -16.19
N GLN A 315 -1.28 3.35 -16.51
CA GLN A 315 -0.64 3.06 -17.80
C GLN A 315 -0.29 1.58 -17.99
N LEU A 316 -0.12 0.84 -16.89
CA LEU A 316 0.18 -0.59 -16.87
C LEU A 316 -0.96 -1.39 -16.21
N ARG A 317 -2.19 -0.98 -16.45
CA ARG A 317 -3.39 -1.39 -15.72
C ARG A 317 -3.42 -2.87 -15.33
N THR A 318 -3.28 -3.78 -16.27
CA THR A 318 -3.36 -5.23 -16.01
C THR A 318 -2.04 -5.85 -15.55
N LYS A 319 -0.92 -5.10 -15.66
CA LYS A 319 0.45 -5.54 -15.30
C LYS A 319 0.99 -4.87 -14.04
N SER A 320 0.12 -4.33 -13.21
CA SER A 320 0.51 -3.65 -11.97
C SER A 320 -0.58 -3.74 -10.91
N GLY A 321 -0.21 -3.53 -9.67
CA GLY A 321 -1.10 -3.47 -8.53
C GLY A 321 -1.38 -4.80 -7.86
N ILE A 322 -2.21 -4.70 -6.83
CA ILE A 322 -2.81 -5.82 -6.13
C ILE A 322 -4.23 -5.95 -6.65
N TRP A 323 -4.55 -7.05 -7.32
CA TRP A 323 -5.88 -7.32 -7.81
C TRP A 323 -6.64 -8.17 -6.79
N PHE A 324 -7.89 -7.83 -6.57
CA PHE A 324 -8.76 -8.44 -5.58
C PHE A 324 -10.09 -8.85 -6.20
N LEU A 325 -10.62 -10.01 -5.77
CA LEU A 325 -11.94 -10.49 -6.11
C LEU A 325 -12.61 -11.11 -4.88
N ASP A 326 -13.83 -10.68 -4.61
CA ASP A 326 -14.75 -11.30 -3.67
C ASP A 326 -15.71 -12.22 -4.45
N VAL A 327 -15.55 -13.53 -4.34
CA VAL A 327 -16.36 -14.51 -5.10
C VAL A 327 -17.71 -14.83 -4.46
N ARG A 328 -18.04 -14.20 -3.34
CA ARG A 328 -19.32 -14.43 -2.64
C ARG A 328 -20.50 -13.93 -3.45
N GLU A 329 -20.31 -12.90 -4.25
CA GLU A 329 -21.27 -12.39 -5.20
C GLU A 329 -20.81 -12.76 -6.62
N GLN A 330 -21.66 -13.48 -7.37
CA GLN A 330 -21.30 -14.03 -8.69
C GLN A 330 -20.97 -12.98 -9.74
N GLU A 331 -21.55 -11.79 -9.62
CA GLU A 331 -21.38 -10.69 -10.58
C GLU A 331 -20.11 -9.86 -10.34
N ASN A 332 -19.40 -10.07 -9.22
CA ASN A 332 -18.19 -9.34 -8.93
C ASN A 332 -17.11 -9.62 -9.96
N GLN A 333 -16.41 -8.56 -10.34
CA GLN A 333 -15.25 -8.62 -11.23
C GLN A 333 -13.98 -8.27 -10.45
N PRO A 334 -12.82 -8.83 -10.83
CA PRO A 334 -11.55 -8.43 -10.24
C PRO A 334 -11.30 -6.92 -10.42
N TYR A 335 -10.79 -6.27 -9.39
CA TYR A 335 -10.42 -4.86 -9.44
C TYR A 335 -9.13 -4.58 -8.64
N PRO A 336 -8.36 -3.55 -9.02
CA PRO A 336 -7.12 -3.23 -8.33
C PRO A 336 -7.39 -2.50 -7.03
N ILE A 337 -6.61 -2.85 -5.99
CA ILE A 337 -6.56 -2.14 -4.70
C ILE A 337 -5.15 -1.54 -4.52
N ARG A 338 -5.03 -0.54 -3.63
CA ARG A 338 -3.79 0.24 -3.48
C ARG A 338 -2.84 -0.31 -2.43
N ASN A 339 -3.33 -1.13 -1.53
CA ASN A 339 -2.56 -1.83 -0.52
C ASN A 339 -3.29 -3.12 -0.10
N TRP A 340 -2.64 -3.99 0.65
CA TRP A 340 -3.24 -5.23 1.17
C TRP A 340 -4.29 -4.96 2.25
N PHE A 341 -5.34 -5.76 2.26
CA PHE A 341 -6.25 -5.82 3.41
C PHE A 341 -5.55 -6.43 4.61
N SER A 342 -5.79 -5.87 5.79
CA SER A 342 -5.38 -6.51 7.05
C SER A 342 -6.21 -7.78 7.33
N PRO A 343 -5.74 -8.66 8.23
CA PRO A 343 -6.52 -9.81 8.68
C PRO A 343 -7.91 -9.42 9.21
N SER A 344 -8.00 -8.32 9.96
CA SER A 344 -9.26 -7.80 10.48
C SER A 344 -10.17 -7.28 9.36
N ASP A 345 -9.65 -6.60 8.35
CA ASP A 345 -10.43 -6.13 7.22
C ASP A 345 -11.11 -7.29 6.49
N LEU A 346 -10.37 -8.38 6.23
CA LEU A 346 -10.94 -9.55 5.56
C LEU A 346 -12.00 -10.26 6.42
N MET A 347 -11.76 -10.37 7.74
CA MET A 347 -12.76 -10.97 8.64
C MET A 347 -14.02 -10.13 8.74
N GLU A 348 -13.89 -8.81 8.79
CA GLU A 348 -15.04 -7.92 8.79
C GLU A 348 -15.79 -7.96 7.46
N LYS A 349 -15.06 -7.97 6.33
CA LYS A 349 -15.63 -8.13 4.99
C LYS A 349 -16.36 -9.48 4.87
N LEU A 350 -15.79 -10.55 5.42
CA LEU A 350 -16.43 -11.87 5.47
C LEU A 350 -17.76 -11.86 6.24
N GLY A 351 -17.84 -11.11 7.33
CA GLY A 351 -19.04 -10.96 8.15
C GLY A 351 -20.14 -10.09 7.52
N GLN A 352 -19.87 -9.37 6.43
CA GLN A 352 -20.85 -8.53 5.76
C GLN A 352 -21.72 -9.34 4.80
N ASN A 353 -23.03 -9.07 4.84
CA ASN A 353 -23.99 -9.49 3.83
C ASN A 353 -24.52 -8.26 3.10
N THR A 354 -23.85 -7.91 1.99
CA THR A 354 -24.14 -6.69 1.22
C THR A 354 -25.56 -6.70 0.65
N ALA A 355 -26.04 -7.85 0.19
CA ALA A 355 -27.39 -7.97 -0.37
C ALA A 355 -28.47 -7.68 0.68
N ALA A 356 -28.39 -8.30 1.86
CA ALA A 356 -29.32 -8.03 2.96
C ALA A 356 -29.23 -6.58 3.45
N ALA A 357 -28.02 -6.01 3.52
CA ALA A 357 -27.81 -4.62 3.91
C ALA A 357 -28.37 -3.63 2.87
N ASN A 358 -28.27 -3.92 1.57
CA ASN A 358 -28.90 -3.14 0.51
C ASN A 358 -30.43 -3.18 0.60
N GLN A 359 -31.02 -4.34 0.90
CA GLN A 359 -32.47 -4.47 1.13
C GLN A 359 -32.91 -3.62 2.34
N ALA A 360 -32.17 -3.71 3.45
CA ALA A 360 -32.45 -2.91 4.63
C ALA A 360 -32.33 -1.42 4.35
N LEU A 361 -31.32 -1.01 3.58
CA LEU A 361 -31.12 0.39 3.18
C LEU A 361 -32.24 0.91 2.28
N ALA A 362 -32.70 0.11 1.32
CA ALA A 362 -33.82 0.47 0.44
C ALA A 362 -35.14 0.57 1.20
N ALA A 363 -35.34 -0.22 2.26
CA ALA A 363 -36.53 -0.23 3.10
C ALA A 363 -36.47 0.73 4.29
N ALA A 364 -35.34 1.42 4.50
CA ALA A 364 -35.11 2.28 5.66
C ALA A 364 -36.12 3.43 5.71
N ASP A 365 -36.66 3.69 6.91
CA ASP A 365 -37.57 4.80 7.17
C ASP A 365 -36.85 6.15 7.04
N ASN A 366 -37.48 7.08 6.33
CA ASN A 366 -36.99 8.45 6.11
C ASN A 366 -37.66 9.50 7.02
N SER A 367 -38.56 9.10 7.93
CA SER A 367 -39.34 10.03 8.76
C SER A 367 -38.46 10.94 9.63
N PHE A 368 -37.30 10.45 10.09
CA PHE A 368 -36.34 11.25 10.87
C PHE A 368 -35.78 12.44 10.07
N MET A 369 -35.79 12.39 8.75
CA MET A 369 -35.28 13.47 7.90
C MET A 369 -36.19 14.69 7.89
N THR A 370 -37.49 14.48 8.09
CA THR A 370 -38.53 15.55 8.06
C THR A 370 -38.92 16.04 9.43
N ASP A 371 -38.41 15.43 10.52
CA ASP A 371 -38.76 15.84 11.89
C ASP A 371 -38.38 17.28 12.15
N PRO A 372 -39.39 18.20 12.44
CA PRO A 372 -39.13 19.60 12.71
C PRO A 372 -38.25 19.86 13.93
N ASN A 373 -38.27 18.95 14.92
CA ASN A 373 -37.45 19.06 16.14
C ASN A 373 -36.07 18.36 15.98
N GLY A 374 -35.83 17.77 14.83
CA GLY A 374 -34.62 17.00 14.52
C GLY A 374 -33.87 17.54 13.31
N LEU A 375 -33.65 16.67 12.35
CA LEU A 375 -32.84 16.99 11.16
C LEU A 375 -33.49 18.00 10.24
N ASN A 376 -34.83 17.97 10.11
CA ASN A 376 -35.65 18.92 9.37
C ASN A 376 -35.06 19.29 7.98
N LEU A 377 -34.85 18.27 7.17
CA LEU A 377 -34.35 18.45 5.80
C LEU A 377 -35.43 18.96 4.87
N ARG A 378 -35.02 19.80 3.93
CA ARG A 378 -35.86 20.26 2.82
C ARG A 378 -35.98 19.15 1.74
N ASP A 379 -37.02 19.20 0.93
CA ASP A 379 -37.35 18.21 -0.10
C ASP A 379 -36.16 17.90 -1.02
N TYR A 380 -35.41 18.92 -1.44
CA TYR A 380 -34.24 18.72 -2.31
C TYR A 380 -33.06 18.01 -1.60
N GLN A 381 -32.93 18.19 -0.29
CA GLN A 381 -31.92 17.50 0.53
C GLN A 381 -32.28 16.01 0.70
N ILE A 382 -33.57 15.73 0.98
CA ILE A 382 -34.08 14.37 1.06
C ILE A 382 -33.89 13.68 -0.28
N LYS A 383 -34.26 14.34 -1.39
CA LYS A 383 -34.05 13.81 -2.75
C LYS A 383 -32.57 13.51 -3.03
N ALA A 384 -31.63 14.33 -2.54
CA ALA A 384 -30.21 14.06 -2.68
C ALA A 384 -29.77 12.78 -1.93
N VAL A 385 -30.26 12.61 -0.68
CA VAL A 385 -30.00 11.39 0.11
C VAL A 385 -30.59 10.17 -0.56
N ASP A 386 -31.83 10.26 -1.07
CA ASP A 386 -32.49 9.14 -1.75
C ASP A 386 -31.77 8.75 -3.04
N LYS A 387 -31.33 9.71 -3.84
CA LYS A 387 -30.56 9.42 -5.07
C LYS A 387 -29.20 8.80 -4.79
N ALA A 388 -28.50 9.23 -3.72
CA ALA A 388 -27.29 8.57 -3.28
C ALA A 388 -27.58 7.12 -2.81
N THR A 389 -28.66 6.93 -2.07
CA THR A 389 -29.13 5.62 -1.60
C THR A 389 -29.42 4.68 -2.78
N GLU A 390 -30.22 5.13 -3.76
CA GLU A 390 -30.54 4.37 -4.97
C GLU A 390 -29.26 3.94 -5.70
N ALA A 391 -28.34 4.87 -5.95
CA ALA A 391 -27.09 4.58 -6.62
C ALA A 391 -26.26 3.51 -5.90
N ILE A 392 -26.21 3.56 -4.56
CA ILE A 392 -25.49 2.57 -3.74
C ILE A 392 -26.18 1.20 -3.81
N VAL A 393 -27.50 1.15 -3.72
CA VAL A 393 -28.28 -0.09 -3.83
C VAL A 393 -28.09 -0.73 -5.20
N ASP A 394 -28.02 0.09 -6.26
CA ASP A 394 -27.74 -0.33 -7.64
C ASP A 394 -26.28 -0.75 -7.87
N GLY A 395 -25.46 -0.84 -6.83
CA GLY A 395 -24.06 -1.28 -6.90
C GLY A 395 -23.07 -0.23 -7.40
N LYS A 396 -23.47 1.04 -7.53
CA LYS A 396 -22.54 2.11 -7.90
C LYS A 396 -21.55 2.36 -6.77
N ARG A 397 -20.25 2.38 -7.11
CA ARG A 397 -19.19 2.65 -6.14
C ARG A 397 -18.86 4.13 -5.99
N THR A 398 -19.42 4.98 -6.87
CA THR A 398 -19.20 6.44 -6.85
C THR A 398 -20.52 7.17 -7.12
N ALA A 399 -20.77 8.23 -6.36
CA ALA A 399 -21.89 9.14 -6.58
C ALA A 399 -21.44 10.59 -6.39
N LEU A 400 -22.01 11.53 -7.17
CA LEU A 400 -21.76 12.96 -7.05
C LEU A 400 -23.07 13.69 -6.73
N LEU A 401 -23.08 14.44 -5.64
CA LEU A 401 -24.18 15.30 -5.22
C LEU A 401 -23.81 16.77 -5.49
N ALA A 402 -24.40 17.37 -6.51
CA ALA A 402 -24.26 18.80 -6.81
C ALA A 402 -25.22 19.61 -5.94
N MET A 403 -24.68 20.32 -4.94
CA MET A 403 -25.45 21.14 -3.99
C MET A 403 -24.78 22.50 -3.82
N ALA A 404 -25.49 23.58 -4.10
CA ALA A 404 -24.98 24.95 -4.00
C ALA A 404 -24.49 25.29 -2.58
N THR A 405 -23.63 26.29 -2.47
CA THR A 405 -23.18 26.81 -1.17
C THR A 405 -24.38 27.35 -0.38
N GLY A 406 -24.40 27.14 0.94
CA GLY A 406 -25.51 27.59 1.81
C GLY A 406 -26.78 26.74 1.74
N THR A 407 -26.83 25.65 0.96
CA THR A 407 -28.02 24.78 0.88
C THR A 407 -28.07 23.71 1.99
N GLY A 408 -27.18 23.76 2.98
CA GLY A 408 -27.18 22.85 4.12
C GLY A 408 -26.55 21.50 3.82
N LYS A 409 -25.46 21.47 3.03
CA LYS A 409 -24.70 20.24 2.71
C LYS A 409 -24.39 19.39 3.95
N THR A 410 -23.89 20.00 5.03
CA THR A 410 -23.52 19.29 6.27
C THR A 410 -24.71 18.55 6.91
N ARG A 411 -25.91 19.18 6.92
CA ARG A 411 -27.13 18.51 7.41
C ARG A 411 -27.57 17.35 6.50
N THR A 412 -27.43 17.52 5.18
CA THR A 412 -27.70 16.46 4.20
C THR A 412 -26.76 15.28 4.41
N VAL A 413 -25.46 15.56 4.62
CA VAL A 413 -24.44 14.55 4.95
C VAL A 413 -24.78 13.83 6.25
N LEU A 414 -25.19 14.54 7.30
CA LEU A 414 -25.60 13.95 8.56
C LEU A 414 -26.76 12.96 8.37
N GLY A 415 -27.78 13.34 7.59
CA GLY A 415 -28.91 12.44 7.25
C GLY A 415 -28.45 11.21 6.47
N LEU A 416 -27.55 11.39 5.50
CA LEU A 416 -26.98 10.29 4.73
C LEU A 416 -26.17 9.33 5.63
N ILE A 417 -25.26 9.86 6.46
CA ILE A 417 -24.46 9.07 7.41
C ILE A 417 -25.36 8.24 8.32
N TYR A 418 -26.35 8.87 8.94
CA TYR A 418 -27.25 8.19 9.86
C TYR A 418 -28.01 7.05 9.17
N LYS A 419 -28.60 7.29 7.99
CA LYS A 419 -29.30 6.28 7.19
C LYS A 419 -28.40 5.09 6.85
N MET A 420 -27.15 5.35 6.46
CA MET A 420 -26.17 4.31 6.09
C MET A 420 -25.76 3.46 7.28
N LEU A 421 -25.59 4.06 8.48
CA LEU A 421 -25.24 3.34 9.70
C LEU A 421 -26.45 2.57 10.27
N GLU A 422 -27.64 3.16 10.30
CA GLU A 422 -28.86 2.53 10.82
C GLU A 422 -29.22 1.27 10.02
N SER A 423 -29.09 1.34 8.69
CA SER A 423 -29.30 0.19 7.80
C SER A 423 -28.20 -0.87 7.88
N LYS A 424 -27.10 -0.60 8.61
CA LYS A 424 -25.88 -1.43 8.67
C LYS A 424 -25.25 -1.70 7.29
N ARG A 425 -25.52 -0.81 6.30
CA ARG A 425 -24.93 -0.94 4.96
C ARG A 425 -23.44 -0.65 5.00
N PHE A 426 -23.04 0.29 5.85
CA PHE A 426 -21.64 0.62 6.10
C PHE A 426 -21.32 0.56 7.59
N ARG A 427 -20.10 0.19 7.91
CA ARG A 427 -19.63 0.01 9.29
C ARG A 427 -18.86 1.21 9.79
N ARG A 428 -17.99 1.75 8.94
CA ARG A 428 -17.11 2.88 9.24
C ARG A 428 -17.11 3.86 8.08
N ILE A 429 -17.50 5.08 8.40
CA ILE A 429 -17.66 6.16 7.44
C ILE A 429 -16.57 7.19 7.68
N LEU A 430 -15.85 7.56 6.61
CA LEU A 430 -14.95 8.69 6.60
C LEU A 430 -15.66 9.91 6.01
N PHE A 431 -15.73 10.99 6.77
CA PHE A 431 -16.10 12.30 6.26
C PHE A 431 -14.83 13.12 5.99
N LEU A 432 -14.49 13.26 4.72
CA LEU A 432 -13.29 13.93 4.25
C LEU A 432 -13.61 15.38 3.98
N VAL A 433 -12.95 16.27 4.72
CA VAL A 433 -13.11 17.72 4.61
C VAL A 433 -11.85 18.38 4.08
N ASP A 434 -12.00 19.53 3.48
CA ASP A 434 -10.90 20.29 2.90
C ASP A 434 -10.01 20.97 3.95
N ARG A 435 -10.62 21.42 5.06
CA ARG A 435 -9.93 22.17 6.13
C ARG A 435 -10.38 21.73 7.52
N VAL A 436 -9.49 21.87 8.48
CA VAL A 436 -9.75 21.56 9.90
C VAL A 436 -11.00 22.28 10.40
N SER A 437 -11.15 23.59 10.12
CA SER A 437 -12.31 24.39 10.56
C SER A 437 -13.65 23.88 10.02
N LEU A 438 -13.69 23.29 8.82
CA LEU A 438 -14.89 22.65 8.28
C LEU A 438 -15.21 21.35 9.01
N GLY A 439 -14.18 20.63 9.40
CA GLY A 439 -14.32 19.41 10.22
C GLY A 439 -14.88 19.72 11.61
N GLU A 440 -14.39 20.77 12.26
CA GLU A 440 -14.92 21.24 13.54
C GLU A 440 -16.40 21.64 13.43
N GLN A 441 -16.77 22.44 12.42
CA GLN A 441 -18.18 22.80 12.16
C GLN A 441 -19.07 21.59 11.89
N ALA A 442 -18.55 20.57 11.19
CA ALA A 442 -19.28 19.34 10.96
C ALA A 442 -19.47 18.56 12.26
N MET A 443 -18.42 18.48 13.09
CA MET A 443 -18.49 17.84 14.40
C MET A 443 -19.52 18.53 15.31
N ASP A 444 -19.56 19.87 15.35
CA ASP A 444 -20.56 20.62 16.09
C ASP A 444 -21.97 20.30 15.59
N THR A 445 -22.16 20.25 14.26
CA THR A 445 -23.45 19.85 13.69
C THR A 445 -23.85 18.43 14.11
N PHE A 446 -22.90 17.49 14.15
CA PHE A 446 -23.16 16.09 14.54
C PHE A 446 -23.50 15.95 16.03
N LYS A 447 -23.04 16.88 16.87
CA LYS A 447 -23.33 16.94 18.31
C LYS A 447 -24.60 17.72 18.65
N ASP A 448 -25.03 18.65 17.79
CA ASP A 448 -26.14 19.55 18.08
C ASP A 448 -27.45 19.10 17.44
N VAL A 449 -27.38 18.55 16.21
CA VAL A 449 -28.58 18.19 15.46
C VAL A 449 -29.14 16.85 15.92
N LYS A 450 -30.38 16.86 16.36
CA LYS A 450 -31.10 15.68 16.81
C LYS A 450 -31.54 14.83 15.61
N LEU A 451 -31.50 13.53 15.81
CA LEU A 451 -31.91 12.50 14.87
C LEU A 451 -33.11 11.75 15.44
N LYS A 452 -33.19 10.46 15.22
CA LYS A 452 -34.24 9.60 15.74
C LYS A 452 -34.23 9.63 17.29
N GLU A 453 -35.42 9.63 17.90
CA GLU A 453 -35.59 9.69 19.37
C GLU A 453 -34.94 10.92 20.03
N LEU A 454 -34.73 11.99 19.27
CA LEU A 454 -34.11 13.25 19.72
C LEU A 454 -32.67 13.08 20.23
N LEU A 455 -31.96 12.01 19.85
CA LEU A 455 -30.54 11.81 20.12
C LEU A 455 -29.69 12.40 18.99
N THR A 456 -28.51 12.88 19.36
CA THR A 456 -27.49 13.36 18.39
C THR A 456 -26.60 12.20 17.92
N LEU A 457 -25.89 12.39 16.79
CA LEU A 457 -25.07 11.32 16.21
C LEU A 457 -24.02 10.78 17.19
N ASP A 458 -23.38 11.67 17.97
CA ASP A 458 -22.35 11.33 18.97
C ASP A 458 -22.91 10.56 20.18
N LYS A 459 -24.22 10.60 20.42
CA LYS A 459 -24.89 9.82 21.46
C LYS A 459 -25.30 8.43 20.99
N ILE A 460 -25.43 8.25 19.67
CA ILE A 460 -25.83 6.98 19.04
C ILE A 460 -24.59 6.17 18.65
N TYR A 461 -23.56 6.84 18.12
CA TYR A 461 -22.37 6.22 17.56
C TYR A 461 -21.09 6.89 18.06
N GLU A 462 -20.01 6.10 18.15
CA GLU A 462 -18.68 6.67 18.40
C GLU A 462 -18.19 7.41 17.15
N ILE A 463 -17.90 8.71 17.31
CA ILE A 463 -17.35 9.58 16.28
C ILE A 463 -16.02 10.16 16.72
N LYS A 464 -15.08 10.28 15.78
CA LYS A 464 -13.74 10.81 16.04
C LYS A 464 -13.47 12.04 15.20
N ALA A 465 -12.86 13.05 15.85
CA ALA A 465 -12.43 14.26 15.20
C ALA A 465 -11.08 14.08 14.49
N ILE A 466 -10.66 15.09 13.74
CA ILE A 466 -9.43 15.13 12.93
C ILE A 466 -8.17 14.83 13.75
N ASP A 467 -8.11 15.29 15.00
CA ASP A 467 -6.93 15.18 15.87
C ASP A 467 -6.86 13.86 16.66
N ASP A 468 -7.89 13.03 16.57
CA ASP A 468 -7.90 11.74 17.24
C ASP A 468 -7.02 10.73 16.49
N ASN A 469 -5.83 10.47 17.02
CA ASN A 469 -4.85 9.59 16.40
C ASN A 469 -5.22 8.10 16.41
N ILE A 470 -6.23 7.71 17.21
CA ILE A 470 -6.61 6.30 17.34
C ILE A 470 -8.01 6.10 16.79
N ILE A 471 -8.09 5.41 15.63
CA ILE A 471 -9.34 4.87 15.10
C ILE A 471 -9.42 3.42 15.55
N ASN A 472 -10.40 3.13 16.40
CA ASN A 472 -10.66 1.77 16.87
C ASN A 472 -11.82 1.13 16.09
N LEU A 473 -12.05 -0.16 16.30
CA LEU A 473 -13.11 -0.92 15.61
C LEU A 473 -14.53 -0.41 15.93
N GLU A 474 -14.70 0.28 17.05
CA GLU A 474 -15.99 0.82 17.49
C GLU A 474 -16.30 2.17 16.84
N THR A 475 -15.30 2.89 16.35
CA THR A 475 -15.48 4.18 15.69
C THR A 475 -16.29 4.02 14.41
N LYS A 476 -17.46 4.66 14.34
CA LYS A 476 -18.38 4.57 13.19
C LYS A 476 -18.20 5.71 12.21
N VAL A 477 -17.83 6.89 12.68
CA VAL A 477 -17.59 8.06 11.82
C VAL A 477 -16.27 8.69 12.21
N SER A 478 -15.41 8.91 11.23
CA SER A 478 -14.17 9.67 11.37
C SER A 478 -14.22 10.89 10.48
N ILE A 479 -13.81 12.05 11.01
CA ILE A 479 -13.64 13.27 10.23
C ILE A 479 -12.14 13.49 10.05
N SER A 480 -11.70 13.71 8.82
CA SER A 480 -10.28 13.93 8.54
C SER A 480 -10.05 14.87 7.35
N THR A 481 -8.86 15.42 7.28
CA THR A 481 -8.38 16.13 6.08
C THR A 481 -7.56 15.18 5.19
N VAL A 482 -7.40 15.57 3.92
CA VAL A 482 -6.50 14.83 2.99
C VAL A 482 -5.08 14.74 3.53
N GLN A 483 -4.57 15.82 4.12
CA GLN A 483 -3.22 15.86 4.70
C GLN A 483 -3.08 14.92 5.90
N GLY A 484 -4.09 14.87 6.78
CA GLY A 484 -4.11 13.95 7.91
C GLY A 484 -4.01 12.49 7.46
N LEU A 485 -4.80 12.13 6.45
CA LEU A 485 -4.78 10.77 5.89
C LEU A 485 -3.50 10.46 5.12
N LEU A 486 -2.99 11.40 4.34
CA LEU A 486 -1.75 11.21 3.58
C LEU A 486 -0.58 10.81 4.48
N LYS A 487 -0.48 11.44 5.67
CA LYS A 487 0.54 11.13 6.67
C LYS A 487 0.38 9.75 7.30
N ARG A 488 -0.85 9.23 7.37
CA ARG A 488 -1.20 7.95 8.01
C ARG A 488 -1.27 6.78 7.03
N THR A 489 -1.25 7.05 5.73
CA THR A 489 -1.34 6.06 4.65
C THR A 489 -0.09 6.09 3.78
N ILE A 490 -0.09 6.91 2.75
CA ILE A 490 0.90 6.89 1.66
C ILE A 490 2.29 7.35 2.12
N LEU A 491 2.37 8.36 2.99
CA LEU A 491 3.64 8.88 3.50
C LEU A 491 4.10 8.22 4.80
N ALA A 492 3.28 7.36 5.39
CA ALA A 492 3.67 6.59 6.57
C ALA A 492 4.71 5.54 6.19
N GLU A 493 5.67 5.32 7.05
CA GLU A 493 6.60 4.18 6.93
C GLU A 493 5.88 2.87 7.24
N GLU A 494 5.09 2.88 8.30
CA GLU A 494 4.18 1.80 8.69
C GLU A 494 2.77 2.42 8.73
N PRO A 495 1.95 2.21 7.69
CA PRO A 495 0.59 2.73 7.66
C PRO A 495 -0.24 2.17 8.82
N ASP A 496 -0.94 3.04 9.52
CA ASP A 496 -1.87 2.66 10.60
C ASP A 496 -3.32 2.49 10.11
N LEU A 497 -3.59 2.89 8.88
CA LEU A 497 -4.88 2.72 8.20
C LEU A 497 -4.71 1.83 6.98
N MET A 498 -5.40 0.70 6.96
CA MET A 498 -5.41 -0.22 5.81
C MET A 498 -6.59 0.09 4.86
N PRO A 499 -6.60 -0.46 3.64
CA PRO A 499 -7.67 -0.20 2.67
C PRO A 499 -9.09 -0.48 3.16
N GLY A 500 -9.26 -1.42 4.08
CA GLY A 500 -10.55 -1.75 4.69
C GLY A 500 -10.93 -0.88 5.89
N ALA A 501 -10.13 0.12 6.26
CA ALA A 501 -10.41 0.96 7.43
C ALA A 501 -11.74 1.71 7.33
N PHE A 502 -12.16 2.08 6.11
CA PHE A 502 -13.45 2.70 5.83
C PHE A 502 -14.13 2.00 4.66
N ASP A 503 -15.44 1.87 4.71
CA ASP A 503 -16.26 1.27 3.65
C ASP A 503 -17.18 2.29 2.95
N LEU A 504 -17.30 3.51 3.50
CA LEU A 504 -17.88 4.67 2.84
C LEU A 504 -17.00 5.90 3.08
N ILE A 505 -16.70 6.64 2.01
CA ILE A 505 -16.06 7.96 2.08
C ILE A 505 -17.03 9.00 1.54
N ILE A 506 -17.32 10.00 2.35
CA ILE A 506 -18.07 11.18 1.95
C ILE A 506 -17.08 12.33 1.83
N VAL A 507 -16.98 12.92 0.65
CA VAL A 507 -15.99 13.95 0.33
C VAL A 507 -16.71 15.29 0.21
N ASP A 508 -16.41 16.24 1.10
CA ASP A 508 -16.92 17.61 0.98
C ASP A 508 -16.02 18.43 0.05
N GLU A 509 -16.61 19.39 -0.65
CA GLU A 509 -15.97 20.28 -1.62
C GLU A 509 -15.06 19.54 -2.62
N ALA A 510 -15.56 18.43 -3.15
CA ALA A 510 -14.81 17.51 -4.01
C ALA A 510 -14.18 18.18 -5.25
N HIS A 511 -14.72 19.31 -5.73
CA HIS A 511 -14.15 20.07 -6.84
C HIS A 511 -12.70 20.53 -6.59
N ARG A 512 -12.30 20.69 -5.34
CA ARG A 512 -10.96 21.15 -4.97
C ARG A 512 -9.85 20.16 -5.37
N GLY A 513 -10.17 18.90 -5.48
CA GLY A 513 -9.25 17.88 -5.98
C GLY A 513 -9.12 17.82 -7.51
N TYR A 514 -9.86 18.66 -8.27
CA TYR A 514 -9.94 18.58 -9.74
C TYR A 514 -9.81 19.94 -10.46
N ILE A 515 -9.77 21.07 -9.75
CA ILE A 515 -9.70 22.40 -10.37
C ILE A 515 -8.28 22.93 -10.27
N LEU A 516 -7.64 23.12 -11.44
CA LEU A 516 -6.45 23.95 -11.64
C LEU A 516 -6.87 25.44 -11.65
N ASP A 517 -5.98 26.36 -11.42
CA ASP A 517 -6.18 27.81 -11.51
C ASP A 517 -6.92 28.48 -10.33
N ARG A 518 -6.62 28.08 -9.11
CA ARG A 518 -7.01 28.81 -7.90
C ARG A 518 -5.81 29.11 -7.00
N GLU A 519 -5.93 30.11 -6.13
CA GLU A 519 -4.93 30.36 -5.10
C GLU A 519 -4.86 29.19 -4.13
N MET A 520 -3.65 28.71 -3.84
CA MET A 520 -3.41 27.68 -2.84
C MET A 520 -3.65 28.25 -1.44
N THR A 521 -4.28 27.45 -0.59
CA THR A 521 -4.47 27.82 0.82
C THR A 521 -3.17 27.61 1.60
N GLU A 522 -3.05 28.17 2.81
CA GLU A 522 -1.88 27.98 3.68
C GLU A 522 -1.58 26.50 3.95
N GLU A 523 -2.61 25.66 4.03
CA GLU A 523 -2.47 24.21 4.21
C GLU A 523 -1.99 23.50 2.92
N GLU A 524 -2.32 24.05 1.76
CA GLU A 524 -1.92 23.54 0.45
C GLU A 524 -0.50 23.98 0.06
N ILE A 525 0.04 25.02 0.68
CA ILE A 525 1.44 25.48 0.48
C ILE A 525 2.47 24.40 0.85
N LEU A 526 2.07 23.37 1.62
CA LEU A 526 2.91 22.21 1.91
C LEU A 526 3.14 21.30 0.70
N TYR A 527 2.44 21.52 -0.41
CA TYR A 527 2.61 20.80 -1.67
C TYR A 527 3.44 21.66 -2.63
N ASP A 528 4.23 21.02 -3.49
CA ASP A 528 5.10 21.72 -4.43
C ASP A 528 4.33 22.60 -5.43
N ASN A 529 3.12 22.15 -5.80
CA ASN A 529 2.20 22.86 -6.69
C ASN A 529 0.80 22.22 -6.65
N GLN A 530 -0.17 22.81 -7.37
CA GLN A 530 -1.53 22.28 -7.44
C GLN A 530 -1.65 20.90 -8.06
N ASP A 531 -0.82 20.57 -9.05
CA ASP A 531 -0.80 19.24 -9.67
C ASP A 531 -0.39 18.17 -8.65
N ASP A 532 0.57 18.47 -7.77
CA ASP A 532 1.00 17.58 -6.71
C ASP A 532 -0.12 17.39 -5.66
N TYR A 533 -0.80 18.46 -5.26
CA TYR A 533 -1.95 18.40 -4.36
C TYR A 533 -3.07 17.52 -4.95
N MET A 534 -3.44 17.75 -6.22
CA MET A 534 -4.47 16.96 -6.90
C MET A 534 -4.10 15.49 -7.02
N SER A 535 -2.84 15.20 -7.33
CA SER A 535 -2.33 13.83 -7.40
C SER A 535 -2.44 13.12 -6.05
N LYS A 536 -1.98 13.75 -4.97
CA LYS A 536 -2.03 13.21 -3.61
C LYS A 536 -3.48 13.09 -3.08
N TYR A 537 -4.33 14.05 -3.39
CA TYR A 537 -5.76 14.00 -3.08
C TYR A 537 -6.43 12.77 -3.69
N LYS A 538 -6.20 12.52 -4.98
CA LYS A 538 -6.71 11.35 -5.69
C LYS A 538 -6.17 10.06 -5.09
N GLN A 539 -4.86 9.99 -4.80
CA GLN A 539 -4.23 8.82 -4.19
C GLN A 539 -4.86 8.46 -2.83
N VAL A 540 -5.13 9.45 -1.97
CA VAL A 540 -5.76 9.22 -0.66
C VAL A 540 -7.18 8.67 -0.81
N ILE A 541 -7.99 9.25 -1.70
CA ILE A 541 -9.36 8.78 -1.94
C ILE A 541 -9.36 7.35 -2.51
N GLU A 542 -8.42 7.05 -3.40
CA GLU A 542 -8.31 5.73 -4.03
C GLU A 542 -7.66 4.68 -3.14
N TYR A 543 -6.97 5.08 -2.07
CA TYR A 543 -6.30 4.17 -1.16
C TYR A 543 -7.29 3.22 -0.47
N PHE A 544 -8.47 3.72 -0.07
CA PHE A 544 -9.46 2.92 0.63
C PHE A 544 -10.41 2.20 -0.33
N ASP A 545 -10.68 0.92 -0.04
CA ASP A 545 -11.68 0.11 -0.74
C ASP A 545 -13.09 0.46 -0.25
N ALA A 546 -13.54 1.66 -0.55
CA ALA A 546 -14.78 2.25 -0.08
C ALA A 546 -15.69 2.70 -1.23
N VAL A 547 -16.99 2.75 -0.96
CA VAL A 547 -17.93 3.53 -1.77
C VAL A 547 -17.65 5.02 -1.53
N LYS A 548 -17.75 5.85 -2.57
CA LYS A 548 -17.39 7.28 -2.52
C LYS A 548 -18.58 8.14 -2.90
N VAL A 549 -18.99 9.04 -1.99
CA VAL A 549 -20.02 10.04 -2.25
C VAL A 549 -19.38 11.41 -2.17
N ALA A 550 -19.29 12.07 -3.30
CA ALA A 550 -18.69 13.40 -3.41
C ALA A 550 -19.77 14.50 -3.36
N LEU A 551 -19.52 15.57 -2.61
CA LEU A 551 -20.35 16.77 -2.59
C LEU A 551 -19.58 17.94 -3.19
N THR A 552 -20.25 18.73 -4.02
CA THR A 552 -19.67 19.94 -4.61
C THR A 552 -20.72 20.99 -4.90
N ALA A 553 -20.33 22.27 -4.77
CA ALA A 553 -21.16 23.37 -5.26
C ALA A 553 -21.00 23.59 -6.77
N THR A 554 -19.85 23.24 -7.32
CA THR A 554 -19.47 23.46 -8.72
C THR A 554 -19.03 22.16 -9.34
N PRO A 555 -19.94 21.32 -9.91
CA PRO A 555 -19.53 20.15 -10.64
C PRO A 555 -18.67 20.59 -11.84
N ALA A 556 -17.48 20.01 -11.99
CA ALA A 556 -16.68 20.15 -13.20
C ALA A 556 -17.46 19.54 -14.39
N GLN A 557 -17.51 20.25 -15.50
CA GLN A 557 -18.12 19.76 -16.74
C GLN A 557 -17.20 18.78 -17.45
#